data_cf9480c5e90b13c4fc26b88abfd4a1d4
#
_entry.id   cf9480c5e90b13c4fc26b88abfd4a1d4
#
_cell.length_a   1.000
_cell.length_b   1.000
_cell.length_c   1.000
_cell.angle_alpha   90.00
_cell.angle_beta   90.00
_cell.angle_gamma   90.00
#
_symmetry.space_group_name_H-M   'P 1'
#
loop_
_entity.id
_entity.type
_entity.pdbx_description
1 polymer ?
#
loop_
_entity_poly.entity_id
_entity_poly.type
_entity_poly.pdbx_seq_one_letter_code
_entity_poly.pdbx_strand_id
1 'polypeptide(L)'
;MGIMVYAGTRGSRDEFKGGEVAKAGPSQPAPTLAPPPKLDNWPRWGVTHTQYSADNAPRPVAEQAKGILGRVPLLQNQHIMGWGAGNPEPSPGQYNFTELNRRMSFIASSRGMPVITLCCAPDWMKGGQAGRTDWSKNHTVAPKREHFDDFAKLAARIARQYPTVKHFMVWNEFKGFWDPTTNRWDAEGYTELYNKVYDALKRVDGDIQVGGPYVPIETTAAPGPSELSGPWGTVDQRALDAIEYWIEHKKGADFIVVDGATMTTDKGNVPDDFAAQAKFGAITSWLRKKANDMPVWWAEWYVEPQNSGWSEEKRTAVQATTMMEFARSGVTSALYWNPQQKGGVKECHGCVWAADGQEMPMAGLLSGFTRWFPVGVALEQVQSSDARVKVLAQAQQLVMVNTADRDVTATVDGRQVTLKPYEIKWSGRGQG
;
A
#
# COMPACT_ATOMS: atom_id res chain seq x y z
N MET A 1 -1.86 -27.32 -4.06
CA MET A 1 -0.83 -26.29 -4.22
C MET A 1 -1.35 -25.06 -3.52
N GLY A 2 -0.81 -24.74 -2.35
CA GLY A 2 -1.31 -23.63 -1.56
C GLY A 2 -0.85 -22.32 -2.19
N ILE A 3 -1.78 -21.44 -2.45
CA ILE A 3 -1.50 -20.04 -2.75
C ILE A 3 -0.85 -19.47 -1.48
N MET A 4 0.47 -19.29 -1.47
CA MET A 4 1.12 -18.46 -0.48
C MET A 4 0.76 -17.03 -0.81
N VAL A 5 -0.34 -16.57 -0.27
CA VAL A 5 -0.64 -15.14 -0.20
C VAL A 5 0.45 -14.54 0.66
N TYR A 6 1.32 -13.72 0.10
CA TYR A 6 2.20 -12.82 0.83
C TYR A 6 1.38 -11.70 1.50
N ALA A 7 0.29 -12.10 2.12
CA ALA A 7 -0.38 -11.22 3.03
C ALA A 7 0.47 -11.14 4.28
N GLY A 8 0.82 -9.97 4.73
CA GLY A 8 1.32 -9.73 6.07
C GLY A 8 0.34 -10.18 7.15
N THR A 9 -0.20 -11.37 7.04
CA THR A 9 -1.18 -11.96 7.94
C THR A 9 -0.91 -13.44 8.22
N ARG A 10 0.33 -13.80 8.53
CA ARG A 10 0.48 -14.76 9.62
C ARG A 10 0.49 -13.97 10.93
N GLY A 11 -0.58 -13.23 11.16
CA GLY A 11 -0.99 -12.83 12.49
C GLY A 11 -1.28 -14.12 13.25
N SER A 12 -0.57 -14.31 14.37
CA SER A 12 -0.87 -15.37 15.33
C SER A 12 -2.38 -15.36 15.67
N ARG A 13 -2.94 -16.52 15.97
CA ARG A 13 -4.32 -16.75 16.41
C ARG A 13 -4.77 -15.97 17.67
N ASP A 14 -3.97 -15.01 18.15
CA ASP A 14 -4.26 -14.15 19.29
C ASP A 14 -4.97 -12.85 18.94
N GLU A 15 -5.42 -12.71 17.70
CA GLU A 15 -6.09 -11.51 17.22
C GLU A 15 -7.56 -11.52 17.60
N PHE A 16 -7.92 -10.53 18.39
CA PHE A 16 -9.29 -10.24 18.82
C PHE A 16 -9.96 -11.30 19.72
N LYS A 17 -9.67 -11.28 20.99
CA LYS A 17 -10.67 -11.63 21.98
C LYS A 17 -11.76 -10.59 21.88
N GLY A 18 -12.91 -10.98 21.30
CA GLY A 18 -14.05 -10.12 21.09
C GLY A 18 -14.47 -9.47 22.42
N GLY A 19 -14.28 -8.16 22.48
CA GLY A 19 -15.02 -7.35 23.44
C GLY A 19 -16.51 -7.46 23.11
N GLU A 20 -17.35 -7.51 24.13
CA GLU A 20 -18.80 -7.50 23.98
C GLU A 20 -19.26 -6.44 23.01
N VAL A 21 -20.22 -6.80 22.16
CA VAL A 21 -20.86 -5.89 21.20
C VAL A 21 -21.42 -4.70 21.97
N ALA A 22 -20.74 -3.59 21.99
CA ALA A 22 -21.27 -2.34 22.49
C ALA A 22 -22.52 -2.02 21.68
N LYS A 23 -23.65 -1.82 22.34
CA LYS A 23 -24.88 -1.33 21.70
C LYS A 23 -24.55 -0.09 20.90
N ALA A 24 -25.00 -0.01 19.65
CA ALA A 24 -24.82 1.13 18.79
C ALA A 24 -25.22 2.42 19.51
N GLY A 25 -24.24 3.19 19.92
CA GLY A 25 -24.44 4.54 20.44
C GLY A 25 -24.80 5.49 19.31
N PRO A 26 -25.29 6.70 19.61
CA PRO A 26 -25.57 7.68 18.58
C PRO A 26 -24.33 7.92 17.72
N SER A 27 -24.53 8.01 16.41
CA SER A 27 -23.48 8.25 15.41
C SER A 27 -22.62 9.44 15.83
N GLN A 28 -21.36 9.19 16.19
CA GLN A 28 -20.42 10.27 16.47
C GLN A 28 -20.18 11.08 15.20
N PRO A 29 -19.99 12.41 15.29
CA PRO A 29 -19.67 13.22 14.15
C PRO A 29 -18.32 12.76 13.53
N ALA A 30 -18.22 12.86 12.21
CA ALA A 30 -16.97 12.58 11.50
C ALA A 30 -15.85 13.52 11.98
N PRO A 31 -14.61 13.02 12.09
CA PRO A 31 -13.48 13.87 12.40
C PRO A 31 -13.25 14.91 11.28
N THR A 32 -12.76 16.08 11.66
CA THR A 32 -12.33 17.08 10.69
C THR A 32 -11.05 16.63 10.04
N LEU A 33 -11.10 16.33 8.76
CA LEU A 33 -9.95 15.94 7.94
C LEU A 33 -9.47 17.13 7.11
N ALA A 34 -8.15 17.23 6.91
CA ALA A 34 -7.60 18.23 6.01
C ALA A 34 -8.09 17.97 4.57
N PRO A 35 -8.38 19.02 3.79
CA PRO A 35 -8.70 18.85 2.39
C PRO A 35 -7.49 18.26 1.64
N PRO A 36 -7.68 17.45 0.59
CA PRO A 36 -6.59 16.92 -0.21
C PRO A 36 -5.79 18.07 -0.83
N PRO A 37 -4.45 17.96 -0.94
CA PRO A 37 -3.64 18.95 -1.62
C PRO A 37 -4.01 19.02 -3.10
N LYS A 38 -3.66 20.14 -3.73
CA LYS A 38 -3.79 20.27 -5.18
C LYS A 38 -2.86 19.25 -5.88
N LEU A 39 -3.26 18.79 -7.06
CA LEU A 39 -2.56 17.76 -7.84
C LEU A 39 -1.07 18.05 -8.08
N ASP A 40 -0.67 19.31 -8.17
CA ASP A 40 0.72 19.73 -8.41
C ASP A 40 1.71 19.34 -7.29
N ASN A 41 1.20 18.94 -6.10
CA ASN A 41 1.99 18.51 -4.95
C ASN A 41 1.50 17.16 -4.40
N TRP A 42 1.02 16.27 -5.26
CA TRP A 42 0.50 14.98 -4.85
C TRP A 42 1.58 14.15 -4.13
N PRO A 43 1.34 13.66 -2.90
CA PRO A 43 2.30 12.82 -2.21
C PRO A 43 2.37 11.45 -2.88
N ARG A 44 3.54 11.12 -3.40
CA ARG A 44 3.79 9.78 -3.94
C ARG A 44 3.78 8.72 -2.86
N TRP A 45 4.19 9.07 -1.65
CA TRP A 45 4.47 8.12 -0.59
C TRP A 45 3.41 8.15 0.50
N GLY A 46 3.21 7.00 1.12
CA GLY A 46 2.29 6.88 2.22
C GLY A 46 2.43 5.57 2.98
N VAL A 47 1.51 5.38 3.90
CA VAL A 47 1.43 4.17 4.73
C VAL A 47 0.01 3.64 4.78
N THR A 48 -0.12 2.32 4.95
CA THR A 48 -1.37 1.66 5.28
C THR A 48 -1.36 1.26 6.75
N HIS A 49 -2.29 1.80 7.52
CA HIS A 49 -2.42 1.48 8.94
C HIS A 49 -2.97 0.08 9.18
N THR A 50 -2.46 -0.55 10.23
CA THR A 50 -2.90 -1.87 10.69
C THR A 50 -3.36 -1.81 12.14
N GLN A 51 -3.67 -2.96 12.76
CA GLN A 51 -4.02 -3.04 14.18
C GLN A 51 -2.89 -2.61 15.13
N TYR A 52 -1.66 -2.52 14.64
CA TYR A 52 -0.50 -2.11 15.46
C TYR A 52 -0.21 -0.62 15.39
N SER A 53 -0.82 0.09 14.46
CA SER A 53 -0.57 1.51 14.23
C SER A 53 -1.81 2.37 14.46
N ALA A 54 -1.69 3.64 14.18
CA ALA A 54 -2.69 4.66 14.48
C ALA A 54 -3.01 4.72 15.99
N ASP A 55 -4.26 4.68 16.37
CA ASP A 55 -4.70 4.92 17.74
C ASP A 55 -4.54 3.73 18.71
N ASN A 56 -4.00 2.61 18.25
CA ASN A 56 -3.87 1.40 19.07
C ASN A 56 -2.63 1.39 19.97
N ALA A 57 -1.67 2.30 19.72
CA ALA A 57 -0.48 2.42 20.54
C ALA A 57 -0.75 3.18 21.87
N PRO A 58 0.06 2.96 22.92
CA PRO A 58 0.05 3.83 24.10
C PRO A 58 0.20 5.30 23.71
N ARG A 59 -0.44 6.20 24.45
CA ARG A 59 -0.49 7.64 24.10
C ARG A 59 0.89 8.27 23.78
N PRO A 60 1.97 8.03 24.52
CA PRO A 60 3.28 8.60 24.17
C PRO A 60 3.77 8.15 22.79
N VAL A 61 3.61 6.86 22.45
CA VAL A 61 3.99 6.31 21.16
C VAL A 61 3.13 6.89 20.03
N ALA A 62 1.82 7.03 20.27
CA ALA A 62 0.92 7.64 19.30
C ALA A 62 1.28 9.09 18.99
N GLU A 63 1.66 9.89 20.00
CA GLU A 63 2.09 11.27 19.79
C GLU A 63 3.43 11.37 19.03
N GLN A 64 4.38 10.47 19.30
CA GLN A 64 5.62 10.39 18.54
C GLN A 64 5.34 10.00 17.07
N ALA A 65 4.49 8.99 16.83
CA ALA A 65 4.06 8.57 15.50
C ALA A 65 3.42 9.72 14.71
N LYS A 66 2.54 10.51 15.34
CA LYS A 66 1.96 11.72 14.73
C LYS A 66 3.05 12.73 14.35
N GLY A 67 4.04 12.93 15.21
CA GLY A 67 5.18 13.81 14.94
C GLY A 67 6.00 13.35 13.75
N ILE A 68 6.23 12.05 13.61
CA ILE A 68 6.95 11.45 12.48
C ILE A 68 6.14 11.61 11.18
N LEU A 69 4.89 11.16 11.19
CA LEU A 69 4.02 11.20 10.00
C LEU A 69 3.69 12.62 9.54
N GLY A 70 3.62 13.57 10.46
CA GLY A 70 3.24 14.97 10.17
C GLY A 70 4.37 15.86 9.64
N ARG A 71 5.59 15.33 9.43
CA ARG A 71 6.74 16.11 8.92
C ARG A 71 6.64 16.50 7.46
N VAL A 72 6.01 15.62 6.67
CA VAL A 72 5.79 15.80 5.24
C VAL A 72 4.40 15.30 4.88
N PRO A 73 3.80 15.76 3.77
CA PRO A 73 2.52 15.22 3.31
C PRO A 73 2.65 13.74 2.95
N LEU A 74 1.92 12.88 3.64
CA LEU A 74 1.86 11.44 3.37
C LEU A 74 0.42 11.00 3.17
N LEU A 75 0.21 10.10 2.23
CA LEU A 75 -1.02 9.34 2.15
C LEU A 75 -1.11 8.41 3.37
N GLN A 76 -2.26 8.34 4.00
CA GLN A 76 -2.50 7.43 5.10
C GLN A 76 -3.79 6.64 4.82
N ASN A 77 -3.61 5.38 4.50
CA ASN A 77 -4.69 4.47 4.15
C ASN A 77 -5.22 3.73 5.37
N GLN A 78 -6.53 3.54 5.41
CA GLN A 78 -7.25 2.81 6.46
C GLN A 78 -8.32 1.91 5.84
N HIS A 79 -8.30 0.63 6.22
CA HIS A 79 -9.37 -0.31 5.91
C HIS A 79 -10.59 -0.03 6.76
N ILE A 80 -11.78 -0.24 6.20
CA ILE A 80 -13.06 0.00 6.91
C ILE A 80 -13.39 -1.06 7.94
N MET A 81 -12.80 -2.25 7.84
CA MET A 81 -13.05 -3.38 8.72
C MET A 81 -11.82 -4.27 8.82
N GLY A 82 -11.46 -4.72 10.01
CA GLY A 82 -10.20 -5.41 10.28
C GLY A 82 -9.02 -4.44 10.34
N TRP A 83 -7.84 -4.98 10.60
CA TRP A 83 -6.59 -4.19 10.74
C TRP A 83 -6.75 -2.94 11.61
N GLY A 84 -7.48 -3.11 12.74
CA GLY A 84 -7.71 -2.07 13.75
C GLY A 84 -9.05 -1.35 13.66
N ALA A 85 -9.84 -1.57 12.62
CA ALA A 85 -11.20 -1.08 12.53
C ALA A 85 -12.21 -2.19 12.85
N GLY A 86 -13.27 -1.86 13.56
CA GLY A 86 -14.38 -2.76 13.88
C GLY A 86 -15.29 -3.00 12.68
N ASN A 87 -16.37 -3.78 12.91
CA ASN A 87 -17.38 -3.99 11.88
C ASN A 87 -18.23 -2.72 11.69
N PRO A 88 -18.19 -2.08 10.51
CA PRO A 88 -18.89 -0.82 10.28
C PRO A 88 -20.42 -0.98 10.16
N GLU A 89 -20.91 -2.18 9.84
CA GLU A 89 -22.35 -2.49 9.71
C GLU A 89 -22.63 -3.91 10.23
N PRO A 90 -22.61 -4.11 11.56
CA PRO A 90 -22.79 -5.45 12.15
C PRO A 90 -24.13 -6.11 11.79
N SER A 91 -25.17 -5.32 11.54
CA SER A 91 -26.47 -5.78 11.04
C SER A 91 -26.96 -4.84 9.95
N PRO A 92 -27.83 -5.28 9.03
CA PRO A 92 -28.35 -4.43 7.97
C PRO A 92 -28.91 -3.09 8.47
N GLY A 93 -28.36 -1.98 8.00
CA GLY A 93 -28.76 -0.63 8.38
C GLY A 93 -28.32 -0.16 9.76
N GLN A 94 -27.60 -0.98 10.52
CA GLN A 94 -27.05 -0.63 11.84
C GLN A 94 -25.56 -0.34 11.74
N TYR A 95 -25.21 0.94 11.77
CA TYR A 95 -23.83 1.38 11.56
C TYR A 95 -23.09 1.63 12.87
N ASN A 96 -21.83 1.22 12.92
CA ASN A 96 -20.90 1.50 14.02
C ASN A 96 -19.53 1.95 13.45
N PHE A 97 -19.30 3.25 13.49
CA PHE A 97 -18.05 3.86 13.03
C PHE A 97 -17.12 4.27 14.18
N THR A 98 -17.37 3.84 15.40
CA THR A 98 -16.60 4.31 16.58
C THR A 98 -15.10 4.12 16.40
N GLU A 99 -14.65 2.91 16.04
CA GLU A 99 -13.23 2.64 15.85
C GLU A 99 -12.69 3.30 14.58
N LEU A 100 -13.44 3.26 13.49
CA LEU A 100 -13.03 3.93 12.25
C LEU A 100 -12.89 5.45 12.45
N ASN A 101 -13.83 6.10 13.17
CA ASN A 101 -13.73 7.53 13.53
C ASN A 101 -12.44 7.83 14.29
N ARG A 102 -12.10 7.00 15.27
CA ARG A 102 -10.89 7.16 16.07
C ARG A 102 -9.63 7.09 15.20
N ARG A 103 -9.57 6.14 14.26
CA ARG A 103 -8.46 5.97 13.33
C ARG A 103 -8.37 7.11 12.32
N MET A 104 -9.49 7.55 11.78
CA MET A 104 -9.53 8.72 10.90
C MET A 104 -9.13 10.01 11.65
N SER A 105 -9.46 10.11 12.94
CA SER A 105 -8.98 11.22 13.80
C SER A 105 -7.46 11.21 13.99
N PHE A 106 -6.86 10.02 14.11
CA PHE A 106 -5.39 9.90 14.15
C PHE A 106 -4.77 10.40 12.85
N ILE A 107 -5.30 9.99 11.68
CA ILE A 107 -4.83 10.45 10.37
C ILE A 107 -4.92 11.99 10.28
N ALA A 108 -6.06 12.56 10.67
CA ALA A 108 -6.24 14.02 10.68
C ALA A 108 -5.24 14.72 11.60
N SER A 109 -5.02 14.20 12.82
CA SER A 109 -4.11 14.79 13.80
C SER A 109 -2.64 14.67 13.43
N SER A 110 -2.28 13.70 12.59
CA SER A 110 -0.94 13.55 11.99
C SER A 110 -0.78 14.29 10.66
N ARG A 111 -1.74 15.14 10.28
CA ARG A 111 -1.77 15.88 8.99
C ARG A 111 -1.71 14.96 7.77
N GLY A 112 -2.15 13.72 7.92
CA GLY A 112 -2.19 12.73 6.87
C GLY A 112 -3.26 13.04 5.84
N MET A 113 -3.01 12.62 4.62
CA MET A 113 -3.96 12.67 3.53
C MET A 113 -4.71 11.34 3.51
N PRO A 114 -6.01 11.35 3.86
CA PRO A 114 -6.72 10.10 4.09
C PRO A 114 -7.05 9.37 2.79
N VAL A 115 -6.81 8.07 2.81
CA VAL A 115 -7.28 7.09 1.82
C VAL A 115 -8.09 6.04 2.55
N ILE A 116 -9.18 5.59 1.97
CA ILE A 116 -9.97 4.49 2.53
C ILE A 116 -9.93 3.29 1.58
N THR A 117 -9.55 2.14 2.12
CA THR A 117 -9.73 0.84 1.46
C THR A 117 -11.06 0.25 1.89
N LEU A 118 -11.98 0.07 0.95
CA LEU A 118 -13.30 -0.53 1.15
C LEU A 118 -13.18 -2.06 1.24
N CYS A 119 -12.57 -2.52 2.31
CA CYS A 119 -12.47 -3.91 2.73
C CYS A 119 -12.47 -3.93 4.27
N CYS A 120 -13.13 -4.86 4.90
CA CYS A 120 -13.79 -6.00 4.31
C CYS A 120 -15.31 -5.91 4.48
N ALA A 121 -16.02 -6.96 4.15
CA ALA A 121 -17.46 -6.98 4.25
C ALA A 121 -17.95 -7.52 5.60
N PRO A 122 -19.06 -7.01 6.15
CA PRO A 122 -19.76 -7.60 7.28
C PRO A 122 -20.17 -9.05 7.05
N ASP A 123 -20.22 -9.86 8.10
CA ASP A 123 -20.47 -11.30 7.99
C ASP A 123 -21.82 -11.65 7.37
N TRP A 124 -22.86 -10.86 7.65
CA TRP A 124 -24.18 -11.09 7.06
C TRP A 124 -24.17 -10.96 5.53
N MET A 125 -23.25 -10.17 4.95
CA MET A 125 -23.05 -10.09 3.51
C MET A 125 -22.29 -11.31 2.93
N LYS A 126 -21.68 -12.14 3.80
CA LYS A 126 -20.87 -13.32 3.43
C LYS A 126 -21.58 -14.64 3.75
N GLY A 127 -22.84 -14.57 4.17
CA GLY A 127 -23.65 -15.72 4.60
C GLY A 127 -23.52 -16.05 6.08
N GLY A 128 -22.90 -15.19 6.89
CA GLY A 128 -22.92 -15.24 8.34
C GLY A 128 -24.18 -14.61 8.93
N GLN A 129 -24.23 -14.53 10.24
CA GLN A 129 -25.38 -13.97 10.98
C GLN A 129 -25.20 -12.46 11.21
N ALA A 130 -26.28 -11.70 11.04
CA ALA A 130 -26.36 -10.33 11.49
C ALA A 130 -26.10 -10.22 13.00
N GLY A 131 -25.35 -9.19 13.42
CA GLY A 131 -24.96 -8.98 14.82
C GLY A 131 -23.78 -9.82 15.29
N ARG A 132 -23.21 -10.68 14.43
CA ARG A 132 -22.01 -11.46 14.73
C ARG A 132 -20.91 -11.13 13.73
N THR A 133 -19.66 -11.18 14.21
CA THR A 133 -18.48 -10.99 13.36
C THR A 133 -17.49 -12.13 13.60
N ASP A 134 -17.24 -12.92 12.58
CA ASP A 134 -16.19 -13.94 12.57
C ASP A 134 -14.90 -13.33 12.01
N TRP A 135 -14.06 -12.82 12.90
CA TRP A 135 -12.80 -12.18 12.53
C TRP A 135 -11.83 -13.13 11.83
N SER A 136 -11.96 -14.45 12.00
CA SER A 136 -11.12 -15.44 11.31
C SER A 136 -11.38 -15.48 9.80
N LYS A 137 -12.55 -15.03 9.36
CA LYS A 137 -12.96 -14.96 7.94
C LYS A 137 -13.04 -13.54 7.40
N ASN A 138 -12.63 -12.56 8.19
CA ASN A 138 -12.82 -11.15 7.85
C ASN A 138 -12.33 -10.81 6.44
N HIS A 139 -11.11 -11.18 6.12
CA HIS A 139 -10.43 -10.80 4.86
C HIS A 139 -10.28 -11.95 3.85
N THR A 140 -10.84 -13.14 4.13
CA THR A 140 -10.67 -14.30 3.26
C THR A 140 -11.90 -14.63 2.43
N VAL A 141 -13.05 -14.02 2.75
CA VAL A 141 -14.33 -14.27 2.11
C VAL A 141 -14.91 -12.99 1.56
N ALA A 142 -15.21 -12.98 0.26
CA ALA A 142 -15.90 -11.89 -0.41
C ALA A 142 -17.38 -11.84 -0.04
N PRO A 143 -18.07 -10.70 -0.18
CA PRO A 143 -19.52 -10.65 -0.09
C PRO A 143 -20.12 -11.53 -1.19
N LYS A 144 -21.26 -12.15 -0.89
CA LYS A 144 -22.04 -12.87 -1.89
C LYS A 144 -22.62 -11.90 -2.92
N ARG A 145 -22.79 -12.33 -4.16
CA ARG A 145 -23.32 -11.48 -5.24
C ARG A 145 -24.66 -10.83 -4.92
N GLU A 146 -25.54 -11.52 -4.19
CA GLU A 146 -26.83 -10.99 -3.69
C GLU A 146 -26.67 -9.77 -2.76
N HIS A 147 -25.51 -9.59 -2.14
CA HIS A 147 -25.18 -8.48 -1.24
C HIS A 147 -24.22 -7.41 -1.84
N PHE A 148 -23.92 -7.49 -3.14
CA PHE A 148 -23.07 -6.47 -3.77
C PHE A 148 -23.68 -5.07 -3.72
N ASP A 149 -25.02 -4.97 -3.85
CA ASP A 149 -25.70 -3.69 -3.69
C ASP A 149 -25.69 -3.20 -2.22
N ASP A 150 -25.72 -4.09 -1.26
CA ASP A 150 -25.61 -3.73 0.16
C ASP A 150 -24.20 -3.24 0.49
N PHE A 151 -23.16 -3.90 -0.04
CA PHE A 151 -21.80 -3.42 0.12
C PHE A 151 -21.59 -2.05 -0.54
N ALA A 152 -22.15 -1.82 -1.73
CA ALA A 152 -22.12 -0.51 -2.38
C ALA A 152 -22.86 0.58 -1.58
N LYS A 153 -23.98 0.25 -0.92
CA LYS A 153 -24.65 1.17 0.02
C LYS A 153 -23.78 1.48 1.24
N LEU A 154 -23.09 0.48 1.81
CA LEU A 154 -22.13 0.68 2.88
C LEU A 154 -20.99 1.62 2.44
N ALA A 155 -20.40 1.40 1.27
CA ALA A 155 -19.38 2.27 0.70
C ALA A 155 -19.87 3.73 0.59
N ALA A 156 -21.07 3.93 0.05
CA ALA A 156 -21.70 5.26 -0.04
C ALA A 156 -21.96 5.86 1.36
N ARG A 157 -22.33 5.05 2.35
CA ARG A 157 -22.54 5.51 3.74
C ARG A 157 -21.23 5.98 4.36
N ILE A 158 -20.12 5.26 4.11
CA ILE A 158 -18.79 5.63 4.56
C ILE A 158 -18.32 6.93 3.90
N ALA A 159 -18.51 7.07 2.60
CA ALA A 159 -18.16 8.30 1.90
C ALA A 159 -18.93 9.54 2.45
N ARG A 160 -20.21 9.37 2.82
CA ARG A 160 -20.97 10.43 3.50
C ARG A 160 -20.49 10.67 4.93
N GLN A 161 -20.01 9.65 5.64
CA GLN A 161 -19.43 9.78 6.99
C GLN A 161 -18.14 10.60 6.97
N TYR A 162 -17.33 10.45 5.91
CA TYR A 162 -16.04 11.11 5.75
C TYR A 162 -15.98 11.95 4.48
N PRO A 163 -16.72 13.06 4.38
CA PRO A 163 -16.91 13.81 3.13
C PRO A 163 -15.63 14.44 2.59
N THR A 164 -14.60 14.59 3.43
CA THR A 164 -13.28 15.10 3.04
C THR A 164 -12.36 14.03 2.48
N VAL A 165 -12.68 12.74 2.64
CA VAL A 165 -11.93 11.66 1.99
C VAL A 165 -12.31 11.61 0.52
N LYS A 166 -11.32 11.76 -0.35
CA LYS A 166 -11.54 11.78 -1.81
C LYS A 166 -10.99 10.53 -2.51
N HIS A 167 -10.24 9.67 -1.83
CA HIS A 167 -9.61 8.50 -2.45
C HIS A 167 -10.09 7.22 -1.80
N PHE A 168 -10.64 6.33 -2.62
CA PHE A 168 -11.17 5.05 -2.21
C PHE A 168 -10.59 3.94 -3.08
N MET A 169 -10.06 2.90 -2.45
CA MET A 169 -9.67 1.65 -3.10
C MET A 169 -10.73 0.59 -2.84
N VAL A 170 -11.16 -0.12 -3.87
CA VAL A 170 -12.24 -1.12 -3.76
C VAL A 170 -11.66 -2.49 -3.54
N TRP A 171 -11.98 -3.06 -2.39
CA TRP A 171 -11.57 -4.38 -1.92
C TRP A 171 -10.09 -4.44 -1.55
N ASN A 172 -9.57 -5.68 -1.31
CA ASN A 172 -8.16 -5.92 -0.97
C ASN A 172 -7.69 -7.26 -1.56
N GLU A 173 -6.64 -7.22 -2.40
CA GLU A 173 -5.93 -8.36 -2.96
C GLU A 173 -6.83 -9.45 -3.57
N PHE A 174 -7.97 -9.11 -4.13
CA PHE A 174 -8.95 -10.09 -4.64
C PHE A 174 -9.33 -11.20 -3.65
N LYS A 175 -9.09 -11.01 -2.35
CA LYS A 175 -9.38 -12.01 -1.32
C LYS A 175 -10.83 -12.46 -1.39
N GLY A 176 -11.05 -13.79 -1.45
CA GLY A 176 -12.36 -14.39 -1.61
C GLY A 176 -12.89 -14.45 -3.04
N PHE A 177 -12.15 -13.95 -4.03
CA PHE A 177 -12.49 -14.06 -5.46
C PHE A 177 -11.65 -15.10 -6.20
N TRP A 178 -11.01 -16.02 -5.52
CA TRP A 178 -10.35 -17.15 -6.16
C TRP A 178 -11.33 -18.26 -6.44
N ASP A 179 -11.41 -18.71 -7.70
CA ASP A 179 -12.20 -19.87 -8.10
C ASP A 179 -11.28 -21.09 -8.28
N PRO A 180 -11.29 -22.05 -7.33
CA PRO A 180 -10.47 -23.25 -7.42
C PRO A 180 -10.91 -24.20 -8.53
N THR A 181 -12.16 -24.10 -9.00
CA THR A 181 -12.72 -24.97 -10.04
C THR A 181 -12.11 -24.65 -11.40
N THR A 182 -11.98 -23.37 -11.70
CA THR A 182 -11.38 -22.86 -12.94
C THR A 182 -9.92 -22.51 -12.80
N ASN A 183 -9.36 -22.60 -11.57
CA ASN A 183 -7.98 -22.24 -11.24
C ASN A 183 -7.61 -20.81 -11.68
N ARG A 184 -8.53 -19.87 -11.49
CA ARG A 184 -8.33 -18.44 -11.82
C ARG A 184 -9.06 -17.52 -10.85
N TRP A 185 -8.78 -16.24 -10.97
CA TRP A 185 -9.55 -15.20 -10.28
C TRP A 185 -10.95 -15.05 -10.90
N ASP A 186 -11.98 -14.90 -10.06
CA ASP A 186 -13.33 -14.46 -10.46
C ASP A 186 -13.31 -12.95 -10.75
N ALA A 187 -12.67 -12.59 -11.86
CA ALA A 187 -12.56 -11.22 -12.31
C ALA A 187 -13.93 -10.62 -12.63
N GLU A 188 -14.87 -11.46 -13.11
CA GLU A 188 -16.24 -11.08 -13.41
C GLU A 188 -16.99 -10.65 -12.13
N GLY A 189 -16.91 -11.48 -11.09
CA GLY A 189 -17.55 -11.20 -9.81
C GLY A 189 -16.96 -9.96 -9.13
N TYR A 190 -15.62 -9.84 -9.12
CA TYR A 190 -14.99 -8.65 -8.59
C TYR A 190 -15.40 -7.40 -9.38
N THR A 191 -15.36 -7.42 -10.69
CA THR A 191 -15.69 -6.26 -11.52
C THR A 191 -17.16 -5.84 -11.37
N GLU A 192 -18.08 -6.79 -11.17
CA GLU A 192 -19.46 -6.48 -10.82
C GLU A 192 -19.55 -5.72 -9.48
N LEU A 193 -18.89 -6.21 -8.44
CA LEU A 193 -18.82 -5.52 -7.16
C LEU A 193 -18.22 -4.11 -7.30
N TYR A 194 -17.08 -4.02 -7.98
CA TYR A 194 -16.39 -2.77 -8.24
C TYR A 194 -17.32 -1.74 -8.92
N ASN A 195 -17.99 -2.13 -9.97
CA ASN A 195 -18.88 -1.25 -10.74
C ASN A 195 -20.04 -0.71 -9.91
N LYS A 196 -20.62 -1.53 -9.02
CA LYS A 196 -21.68 -1.10 -8.10
C LYS A 196 -21.14 -0.10 -7.06
N VAL A 197 -19.95 -0.35 -6.53
CA VAL A 197 -19.28 0.56 -5.58
C VAL A 197 -18.90 1.88 -6.26
N TYR A 198 -18.32 1.81 -7.46
CA TYR A 198 -17.98 2.99 -8.26
C TYR A 198 -19.19 3.90 -8.46
N ASP A 199 -20.28 3.36 -8.97
CA ASP A 199 -21.52 4.11 -9.16
C ASP A 199 -22.06 4.71 -7.86
N ALA A 200 -21.98 3.96 -6.77
CA ALA A 200 -22.47 4.40 -5.46
C ALA A 200 -21.65 5.58 -4.92
N LEU A 201 -20.33 5.52 -5.04
CA LEU A 201 -19.42 6.58 -4.62
C LEU A 201 -19.58 7.84 -5.48
N LYS A 202 -19.61 7.70 -6.80
CA LYS A 202 -19.78 8.84 -7.74
C LYS A 202 -21.14 9.51 -7.57
N ARG A 203 -22.18 8.81 -7.12
CA ARG A 203 -23.47 9.44 -6.75
C ARG A 203 -23.42 10.21 -5.43
N VAL A 204 -22.50 9.87 -4.52
CA VAL A 204 -22.29 10.65 -3.28
C VAL A 204 -21.59 11.97 -3.62
N ASP A 205 -20.51 11.90 -4.38
CA ASP A 205 -19.72 13.03 -4.83
C ASP A 205 -18.93 12.65 -6.09
N GLY A 206 -19.15 13.37 -7.17
CA GLY A 206 -18.47 13.14 -8.45
C GLY A 206 -16.94 13.31 -8.39
N ASP A 207 -16.45 14.08 -7.41
CA ASP A 207 -15.01 14.34 -7.23
C ASP A 207 -14.27 13.20 -6.49
N ILE A 208 -15.00 12.21 -5.96
CA ILE A 208 -14.37 11.02 -5.35
C ILE A 208 -13.57 10.27 -6.40
N GLN A 209 -12.32 9.99 -6.08
CA GLN A 209 -11.41 9.19 -6.88
C GLN A 209 -11.50 7.72 -6.44
N VAL A 210 -11.81 6.84 -7.38
CA VAL A 210 -12.03 5.40 -7.12
C VAL A 210 -11.01 4.58 -7.87
N GLY A 211 -10.27 3.74 -7.13
CA GLY A 211 -9.25 2.85 -7.67
C GLY A 211 -9.56 1.37 -7.48
N GLY A 212 -9.02 0.57 -8.37
CA GLY A 212 -9.02 -0.88 -8.40
C GLY A 212 -8.04 -1.37 -9.48
N PRO A 213 -7.93 -2.68 -9.71
CA PRO A 213 -8.68 -3.76 -9.07
C PRO A 213 -8.06 -4.26 -7.76
N TYR A 214 -6.91 -3.78 -7.34
CA TYR A 214 -6.16 -4.20 -6.17
C TYR A 214 -5.80 -5.69 -6.21
N VAL A 215 -5.21 -6.11 -7.33
CA VAL A 215 -4.76 -7.49 -7.54
C VAL A 215 -3.37 -7.67 -6.96
N PRO A 216 -3.10 -8.77 -6.23
CA PRO A 216 -1.75 -9.13 -5.82
C PRO A 216 -0.95 -9.65 -7.03
N ILE A 217 0.23 -9.07 -7.26
CA ILE A 217 1.13 -9.47 -8.34
C ILE A 217 2.17 -10.45 -7.80
N GLU A 218 1.93 -11.73 -7.98
CA GLU A 218 2.87 -12.79 -7.64
C GLU A 218 3.75 -13.16 -8.83
N THR A 219 4.98 -13.60 -8.54
CA THR A 219 5.93 -14.08 -9.54
C THR A 219 6.58 -15.37 -9.10
N THR A 220 7.01 -16.17 -10.07
CA THR A 220 7.89 -17.32 -9.86
C THR A 220 9.25 -17.07 -10.48
N ALA A 221 10.31 -17.68 -9.95
CA ALA A 221 11.64 -17.59 -10.56
C ALA A 221 11.74 -18.42 -11.85
N ALA A 222 10.91 -19.45 -11.96
CA ALA A 222 10.89 -20.32 -13.13
C ALA A 222 10.29 -19.61 -14.36
N PRO A 223 10.84 -19.83 -15.55
CA PRO A 223 10.18 -19.40 -16.79
C PRO A 223 8.78 -20.02 -16.92
N GLY A 224 7.84 -19.24 -17.43
CA GLY A 224 6.47 -19.71 -17.66
C GLY A 224 5.77 -18.87 -18.72
N PRO A 225 4.60 -19.31 -19.19
CA PRO A 225 3.81 -18.54 -20.13
C PRO A 225 3.22 -17.32 -19.41
N SER A 226 3.77 -16.15 -19.70
CA SER A 226 3.25 -14.88 -19.19
C SER A 226 3.64 -13.75 -20.14
N GLU A 227 2.79 -12.75 -20.26
CA GLU A 227 3.08 -11.53 -21.00
C GLU A 227 4.20 -10.72 -20.33
N LEU A 228 4.46 -10.97 -19.06
CA LEU A 228 5.36 -10.16 -18.27
C LEU A 228 6.35 -11.02 -17.50
N SER A 229 7.60 -11.00 -17.98
CA SER A 229 8.72 -11.72 -17.37
C SER A 229 10.02 -10.94 -17.55
N GLY A 230 10.99 -11.26 -16.70
CA GLY A 230 12.33 -10.68 -16.76
C GLY A 230 13.31 -11.45 -15.88
N PRO A 231 14.54 -10.95 -15.70
CA PRO A 231 15.50 -11.55 -14.79
C PRO A 231 14.97 -11.68 -13.35
N TRP A 232 14.00 -10.87 -12.99
CA TRP A 232 13.32 -10.80 -11.70
C TRP A 232 12.18 -11.81 -11.54
N GLY A 233 11.95 -12.69 -12.51
CA GLY A 233 10.94 -13.73 -12.51
C GLY A 233 9.83 -13.56 -13.54
N THR A 234 8.84 -14.41 -13.46
CA THR A 234 7.68 -14.45 -14.35
C THR A 234 6.40 -14.17 -13.56
N VAL A 235 5.63 -13.17 -13.97
CA VAL A 235 4.34 -12.82 -13.34
C VAL A 235 3.32 -13.93 -13.57
N ASP A 236 2.49 -14.21 -12.58
CA ASP A 236 1.34 -15.09 -12.75
C ASP A 236 0.35 -14.49 -13.79
N GLN A 237 0.22 -15.13 -14.93
CA GLN A 237 -0.64 -14.65 -16.02
C GLN A 237 -2.09 -14.45 -15.57
N ARG A 238 -2.58 -15.25 -14.63
CA ARG A 238 -3.94 -15.14 -14.11
C ARG A 238 -4.22 -13.81 -13.41
N ALA A 239 -3.19 -13.21 -12.81
CA ALA A 239 -3.29 -11.86 -12.24
C ALA A 239 -3.38 -10.80 -13.35
N LEU A 240 -2.59 -10.95 -14.40
CA LEU A 240 -2.65 -10.07 -15.59
C LEU A 240 -4.00 -10.16 -16.29
N ASP A 241 -4.51 -11.38 -16.50
CA ASP A 241 -5.83 -11.63 -17.10
C ASP A 241 -6.96 -10.97 -16.29
N ALA A 242 -6.89 -11.05 -14.96
CA ALA A 242 -7.88 -10.42 -14.09
C ALA A 242 -7.84 -8.89 -14.17
N ILE A 243 -6.64 -8.30 -14.26
CA ILE A 243 -6.46 -6.86 -14.45
C ILE A 243 -6.99 -6.42 -15.81
N GLU A 244 -6.68 -7.14 -16.88
CA GLU A 244 -7.16 -6.84 -18.23
C GLU A 244 -8.68 -6.91 -18.30
N TYR A 245 -9.27 -7.98 -17.77
CA TYR A 245 -10.72 -8.10 -17.69
C TYR A 245 -11.35 -6.89 -16.99
N TRP A 246 -10.80 -6.48 -15.82
CA TRP A 246 -11.30 -5.31 -15.11
C TRP A 246 -11.14 -4.03 -15.94
N ILE A 247 -10.00 -3.83 -16.61
CA ILE A 247 -9.76 -2.65 -17.47
C ILE A 247 -10.82 -2.57 -18.57
N GLU A 248 -11.21 -3.68 -19.16
CA GLU A 248 -12.19 -3.73 -20.26
C GLU A 248 -13.65 -3.55 -19.80
N HIS A 249 -13.97 -4.02 -18.58
CA HIS A 249 -15.36 -4.13 -18.12
C HIS A 249 -15.74 -3.18 -16.98
N LYS A 250 -14.78 -2.40 -16.45
CA LYS A 250 -15.09 -1.38 -15.46
C LYS A 250 -15.92 -0.24 -16.06
N LYS A 251 -16.87 0.29 -15.31
CA LYS A 251 -17.64 1.49 -15.69
C LYS A 251 -16.78 2.76 -15.72
N GLY A 252 -15.81 2.83 -14.84
CA GLY A 252 -14.84 3.91 -14.73
C GLY A 252 -13.82 3.62 -13.64
N ALA A 253 -12.72 4.37 -13.64
CA ALA A 253 -11.72 4.36 -12.59
C ALA A 253 -10.88 5.64 -12.70
N ASP A 254 -10.35 6.10 -11.58
CA ASP A 254 -9.50 7.28 -11.54
C ASP A 254 -8.02 6.90 -11.38
N PHE A 255 -7.74 5.69 -10.86
CA PHE A 255 -6.40 5.13 -10.75
C PHE A 255 -6.46 3.59 -10.69
N ILE A 256 -5.37 2.96 -11.13
CA ILE A 256 -5.22 1.49 -11.06
C ILE A 256 -4.41 1.12 -9.82
N VAL A 257 -4.84 0.06 -9.12
CA VAL A 257 -4.27 -0.37 -7.85
C VAL A 257 -3.77 -1.80 -7.96
N VAL A 258 -2.55 -2.02 -7.50
CA VAL A 258 -1.94 -3.35 -7.33
C VAL A 258 -1.16 -3.41 -6.03
N ASP A 259 -0.79 -4.60 -5.61
CA ASP A 259 0.22 -4.85 -4.61
C ASP A 259 1.19 -5.95 -5.05
N GLY A 260 2.29 -6.12 -4.36
CA GLY A 260 3.25 -7.16 -4.68
C GLY A 260 4.59 -7.02 -3.96
N ALA A 261 5.43 -8.00 -4.23
CA ALA A 261 6.73 -8.13 -3.64
C ALA A 261 7.82 -8.29 -4.70
N THR A 262 9.06 -7.93 -4.36
CA THR A 262 10.22 -8.28 -5.19
C THR A 262 10.51 -9.79 -5.16
N MET A 263 10.15 -10.46 -4.05
CA MET A 263 10.34 -11.90 -3.88
C MET A 263 9.47 -12.67 -4.87
N THR A 264 10.01 -13.77 -5.35
CA THR A 264 9.23 -14.81 -6.03
C THR A 264 8.65 -15.77 -5.00
N THR A 265 7.57 -16.46 -5.34
CA THR A 265 6.89 -17.42 -4.45
C THR A 265 7.74 -18.68 -4.16
N ASP A 266 8.77 -18.95 -4.97
CA ASP A 266 9.57 -20.16 -4.95
C ASP A 266 11.05 -19.94 -4.59
N LYS A 267 11.60 -18.72 -4.69
CA LYS A 267 13.05 -18.54 -4.61
C LYS A 267 13.55 -17.26 -3.91
N GLY A 268 12.66 -16.41 -3.42
CA GLY A 268 13.05 -15.11 -2.86
C GLY A 268 13.37 -14.08 -3.96
N ASN A 269 14.29 -13.17 -3.70
CA ASN A 269 14.68 -12.13 -4.65
C ASN A 269 15.60 -12.68 -5.75
N VAL A 270 15.23 -12.53 -7.00
CA VAL A 270 16.02 -12.92 -8.17
C VAL A 270 16.21 -11.73 -9.12
N PRO A 271 17.37 -11.57 -9.74
CA PRO A 271 18.60 -12.35 -9.53
C PRO A 271 19.31 -12.06 -8.19
N ASP A 272 19.06 -10.92 -7.58
CA ASP A 272 19.55 -10.50 -6.26
C ASP A 272 18.62 -9.45 -5.64
N ASP A 273 18.89 -9.04 -4.40
CA ASP A 273 18.02 -8.16 -3.63
C ASP A 273 17.86 -6.75 -4.24
N PHE A 274 18.85 -6.25 -4.97
CA PHE A 274 18.79 -4.94 -5.60
C PHE A 274 18.30 -4.98 -7.05
N ALA A 275 18.58 -6.06 -7.77
CA ALA A 275 18.14 -6.20 -9.16
C ALA A 275 16.67 -6.65 -9.27
N ALA A 276 16.14 -7.36 -8.27
CA ALA A 276 14.74 -7.78 -8.23
C ALA A 276 13.74 -6.61 -8.29
N GLN A 277 14.17 -5.41 -7.91
CA GLN A 277 13.31 -4.21 -7.87
C GLN A 277 12.86 -3.74 -9.26
N ALA A 278 13.58 -4.10 -10.32
CA ALA A 278 13.20 -3.82 -11.71
C ALA A 278 11.80 -4.39 -12.05
N LYS A 279 11.33 -5.39 -11.30
CA LYS A 279 9.97 -5.90 -11.37
C LYS A 279 8.92 -4.80 -11.21
N PHE A 280 9.07 -3.94 -10.21
CA PHE A 280 8.10 -2.86 -9.96
C PHE A 280 7.99 -1.90 -11.15
N GLY A 281 9.13 -1.56 -11.74
CA GLY A 281 9.16 -0.72 -12.93
C GLY A 281 8.52 -1.38 -14.15
N ALA A 282 8.82 -2.67 -14.37
CA ALA A 282 8.26 -3.44 -15.48
C ALA A 282 6.72 -3.58 -15.37
N ILE A 283 6.22 -3.93 -14.17
CA ILE A 283 4.78 -4.04 -13.91
C ILE A 283 4.10 -2.68 -14.07
N THR A 284 4.68 -1.62 -13.49
CA THR A 284 4.13 -0.27 -13.61
C THR A 284 4.03 0.18 -15.07
N SER A 285 5.05 -0.10 -15.87
CA SER A 285 5.06 0.24 -17.30
C SER A 285 4.00 -0.54 -18.08
N TRP A 286 3.82 -1.82 -17.75
CA TRP A 286 2.78 -2.67 -18.33
C TRP A 286 1.39 -2.13 -17.99
N LEU A 287 1.12 -1.82 -16.71
CA LEU A 287 -0.15 -1.26 -16.23
C LEU A 287 -0.49 0.06 -16.93
N ARG A 288 0.47 0.98 -17.02
CA ARG A 288 0.26 2.25 -17.71
C ARG A 288 -0.09 2.05 -19.17
N LYS A 289 0.63 1.16 -19.86
CA LYS A 289 0.35 0.83 -21.27
C LYS A 289 -1.05 0.24 -21.45
N LYS A 290 -1.46 -0.71 -20.61
CA LYS A 290 -2.77 -1.39 -20.69
C LYS A 290 -3.93 -0.47 -20.29
N ALA A 291 -3.72 0.45 -19.37
CA ALA A 291 -4.75 1.35 -18.84
C ALA A 291 -4.68 2.80 -19.39
N ASN A 292 -4.07 3.01 -20.57
CA ASN A 292 -3.96 4.33 -21.22
C ASN A 292 -3.39 5.40 -20.29
N ASP A 293 -2.24 5.16 -19.69
CA ASP A 293 -1.52 6.04 -18.76
C ASP A 293 -2.31 6.44 -17.50
N MET A 294 -3.32 5.67 -17.12
CA MET A 294 -4.01 5.86 -15.84
C MET A 294 -2.99 5.87 -14.69
N PRO A 295 -3.18 6.75 -13.66
CA PRO A 295 -2.31 6.75 -12.48
C PRO A 295 -2.19 5.37 -11.84
N VAL A 296 -0.97 4.94 -11.53
CA VAL A 296 -0.68 3.63 -10.92
C VAL A 296 -0.36 3.80 -9.46
N TRP A 297 -1.08 3.07 -8.61
CA TRP A 297 -0.88 2.99 -7.17
C TRP A 297 -0.45 1.60 -6.76
N TRP A 298 0.63 1.52 -5.97
CA TRP A 298 1.03 0.33 -5.24
C TRP A 298 0.47 0.45 -3.82
N ALA A 299 -0.64 -0.23 -3.56
CA ALA A 299 -1.32 -0.16 -2.26
C ALA A 299 -0.52 -0.83 -1.14
N GLU A 300 0.32 -1.79 -1.51
CA GLU A 300 1.29 -2.47 -0.65
C GLU A 300 2.51 -2.83 -1.49
N TRP A 301 3.70 -2.80 -0.88
CA TRP A 301 4.92 -3.25 -1.52
C TRP A 301 5.91 -3.81 -0.52
N TYR A 302 6.57 -4.89 -0.89
CA TYR A 302 7.46 -5.66 -0.02
C TYR A 302 8.75 -5.99 -0.74
N VAL A 303 9.90 -5.92 -0.01
CA VAL A 303 11.23 -6.16 -0.60
C VAL A 303 12.06 -7.17 0.18
N GLU A 304 11.71 -7.45 1.43
CA GLU A 304 12.49 -8.29 2.31
C GLU A 304 11.89 -9.68 2.46
N PRO A 305 12.63 -10.75 2.09
CA PRO A 305 12.21 -12.12 2.36
C PRO A 305 12.08 -12.41 3.86
N GLN A 306 11.13 -13.24 4.23
CA GLN A 306 11.03 -13.72 5.62
C GLN A 306 12.33 -14.37 6.05
N ASN A 307 12.76 -14.10 7.29
CA ASN A 307 14.00 -14.62 7.87
C ASN A 307 15.26 -14.28 7.03
N SER A 308 15.26 -13.13 6.37
CA SER A 308 16.37 -12.68 5.52
C SER A 308 17.67 -12.50 6.28
N GLY A 309 17.59 -12.17 7.57
CA GLY A 309 18.75 -11.80 8.38
C GLY A 309 19.42 -10.48 7.95
N TRP A 310 18.74 -9.64 7.15
CA TRP A 310 19.33 -8.38 6.72
C TRP A 310 19.62 -7.43 7.88
N SER A 311 20.73 -6.73 7.79
CA SER A 311 20.98 -5.60 8.66
C SER A 311 20.00 -4.45 8.34
N GLU A 312 19.81 -3.53 9.26
CA GLU A 312 18.94 -2.37 9.06
C GLU A 312 19.44 -1.49 7.91
N GLU A 313 20.77 -1.33 7.78
CA GLU A 313 21.39 -0.57 6.69
C GLU A 313 21.08 -1.19 5.33
N LYS A 314 21.24 -2.50 5.19
CA LYS A 314 20.90 -3.21 3.95
C LYS A 314 19.42 -3.07 3.63
N ARG A 315 18.54 -3.30 4.59
CA ARG A 315 17.09 -3.16 4.44
C ARG A 315 16.73 -1.77 3.93
N THR A 316 17.28 -0.74 4.58
CA THR A 316 17.02 0.66 4.22
C THR A 316 17.54 0.99 2.82
N ALA A 317 18.72 0.46 2.45
CA ALA A 317 19.27 0.64 1.10
C ALA A 317 18.40 -0.02 0.03
N VAL A 318 17.88 -1.23 0.27
CA VAL A 318 16.97 -1.91 -0.65
C VAL A 318 15.66 -1.12 -0.79
N GLN A 319 15.11 -0.62 0.31
CA GLN A 319 13.92 0.25 0.28
C GLN A 319 14.16 1.54 -0.49
N ALA A 320 15.29 2.20 -0.26
CA ALA A 320 15.65 3.43 -0.96
C ALA A 320 15.75 3.21 -2.49
N THR A 321 16.40 2.14 -2.92
CA THR A 321 16.51 1.83 -4.35
C THR A 321 15.16 1.41 -4.95
N THR A 322 14.28 0.80 -4.19
CA THR A 322 12.89 0.53 -4.59
C THR A 322 12.11 1.84 -4.79
N MET A 323 12.24 2.79 -3.88
CA MET A 323 11.62 4.10 -4.02
C MET A 323 12.18 4.87 -5.23
N MET A 324 13.47 4.70 -5.55
CA MET A 324 14.04 5.23 -6.80
C MET A 324 13.37 4.60 -8.03
N GLU A 325 13.12 3.30 -8.01
CA GLU A 325 12.48 2.59 -9.12
C GLU A 325 11.03 3.05 -9.31
N PHE A 326 10.27 3.20 -8.23
CA PHE A 326 8.93 3.78 -8.29
C PHE A 326 8.92 5.20 -8.86
N ALA A 327 9.88 6.04 -8.47
CA ALA A 327 9.99 7.39 -9.00
C ALA A 327 10.29 7.39 -10.50
N ARG A 328 11.21 6.52 -10.97
CA ARG A 328 11.60 6.40 -12.39
C ARG A 328 10.47 5.85 -13.26
N SER A 329 9.74 4.86 -12.78
CA SER A 329 8.66 4.22 -13.52
C SER A 329 7.38 5.05 -13.57
N GLY A 330 7.33 6.18 -12.85
CA GLY A 330 6.19 7.07 -12.85
C GLY A 330 5.00 6.56 -12.00
N VAL A 331 5.29 5.78 -10.95
CA VAL A 331 4.28 5.42 -9.95
C VAL A 331 3.70 6.69 -9.34
N THR A 332 2.39 6.80 -9.30
CA THR A 332 1.70 7.96 -8.72
C THR A 332 1.68 7.88 -7.21
N SER A 333 1.41 6.68 -6.65
CA SER A 333 1.44 6.49 -5.20
C SER A 333 1.92 5.09 -4.82
N ALA A 334 2.68 5.01 -3.73
CA ALA A 334 3.14 3.76 -3.13
C ALA A 334 2.96 3.84 -1.61
N LEU A 335 2.19 2.90 -1.07
CA LEU A 335 1.83 2.84 0.33
C LEU A 335 2.61 1.72 1.00
N TYR A 336 3.27 2.02 2.10
CA TYR A 336 3.99 1.03 2.89
C TYR A 336 3.06 0.38 3.92
N TRP A 337 3.01 -0.95 3.92
CA TRP A 337 2.16 -1.70 4.84
C TRP A 337 2.73 -1.71 6.25
N ASN A 338 1.88 -1.43 7.25
CA ASN A 338 2.19 -1.51 8.67
C ASN A 338 3.38 -0.64 9.13
N PRO A 339 3.17 0.66 9.37
CA PRO A 339 4.25 1.58 9.71
C PRO A 339 4.81 1.40 11.13
N GLN A 340 4.15 0.65 12.02
CA GLN A 340 4.58 0.44 13.39
C GLN A 340 5.09 -0.98 13.65
N GLN A 341 6.24 -1.09 14.29
CA GLN A 341 6.75 -2.37 14.78
C GLN A 341 5.83 -2.96 15.85
N LYS A 342 5.49 -4.24 15.73
CA LYS A 342 4.74 -4.96 16.76
C LYS A 342 5.59 -5.15 18.01
N GLY A 343 5.03 -4.84 19.18
CA GLY A 343 5.70 -5.08 20.46
C GLY A 343 6.07 -6.56 20.67
N GLY A 344 7.27 -6.81 21.17
CA GLY A 344 7.79 -8.16 21.40
C GLY A 344 8.32 -8.87 20.14
N VAL A 345 8.23 -8.27 18.95
CA VAL A 345 8.78 -8.77 17.70
C VAL A 345 9.98 -7.92 17.31
N LYS A 346 11.16 -8.53 17.20
CA LYS A 346 12.37 -7.80 16.79
C LYS A 346 12.37 -7.43 15.31
N GLU A 347 11.74 -8.27 14.48
CA GLU A 347 11.69 -8.04 13.04
C GLU A 347 10.62 -7.03 12.68
N CYS A 348 11.03 -6.01 11.99
CA CYS A 348 10.15 -5.15 11.26
C CYS A 348 10.75 -4.85 9.90
N HIS A 349 10.14 -5.37 8.88
CA HIS A 349 10.62 -5.31 7.50
C HIS A 349 10.42 -3.91 6.88
N GLY A 350 10.65 -2.86 7.68
CA GLY A 350 10.64 -1.47 7.25
C GLY A 350 9.64 -0.58 7.95
N CYS A 351 9.38 -0.83 9.22
CA CYS A 351 8.58 0.08 10.03
C CYS A 351 9.12 1.49 10.00
N VAL A 352 8.22 2.43 10.11
CA VAL A 352 8.50 3.86 10.21
C VAL A 352 8.87 4.25 11.64
N TRP A 353 8.31 3.54 12.63
CA TRP A 353 8.68 3.67 14.05
C TRP A 353 8.62 2.32 14.78
N ALA A 354 9.43 2.22 15.82
CA ALA A 354 9.49 1.06 16.69
C ALA A 354 8.28 1.00 17.64
N ALA A 355 8.13 -0.12 18.34
CA ALA A 355 7.03 -0.34 19.29
C ALA A 355 7.00 0.67 20.44
N ASP A 356 8.14 1.25 20.80
CA ASP A 356 8.28 2.29 21.81
C ASP A 356 8.13 3.72 21.25
N GLY A 357 7.92 3.87 19.95
CA GLY A 357 7.75 5.14 19.24
C GLY A 357 9.04 5.73 18.67
N GLN A 358 10.19 5.10 18.88
CA GLN A 358 11.43 5.59 18.28
C GLN A 358 11.36 5.55 16.76
N GLU A 359 11.87 6.60 16.13
CA GLU A 359 11.92 6.70 14.68
C GLU A 359 12.85 5.64 14.08
N MET A 360 12.43 5.05 12.98
CA MET A 360 13.21 4.08 12.21
C MET A 360 13.63 4.68 10.85
N PRO A 361 14.68 4.15 10.20
CA PRO A 361 15.26 4.74 8.98
C PRO A 361 14.26 4.96 7.84
N MET A 362 13.22 4.16 7.74
CA MET A 362 12.16 4.33 6.73
C MET A 362 11.45 5.71 6.83
N ALA A 363 11.35 6.30 8.04
CA ALA A 363 10.82 7.63 8.22
C ALA A 363 11.66 8.70 7.49
N GLY A 364 12.97 8.55 7.55
CA GLY A 364 13.91 9.41 6.82
C GLY A 364 13.76 9.28 5.30
N LEU A 365 13.57 8.06 4.81
CA LEU A 365 13.30 7.81 3.38
C LEU A 365 12.00 8.46 2.94
N LEU A 366 10.90 8.22 3.64
CA LEU A 366 9.60 8.83 3.33
C LEU A 366 9.71 10.36 3.30
N SER A 367 10.38 10.96 4.28
CA SER A 367 10.58 12.40 4.35
C SER A 367 11.43 12.93 3.20
N GLY A 368 12.55 12.29 2.90
CA GLY A 368 13.47 12.69 1.84
C GLY A 368 12.84 12.57 0.45
N PHE A 369 12.25 11.41 0.16
CA PHE A 369 11.61 11.18 -1.13
C PHE A 369 10.36 12.04 -1.35
N THR A 370 9.55 12.28 -0.31
CA THR A 370 8.40 13.19 -0.41
C THR A 370 8.84 14.61 -0.73
N ARG A 371 9.91 15.08 -0.10
CA ARG A 371 10.41 16.45 -0.31
C ARG A 371 11.03 16.64 -1.68
N TRP A 372 11.84 15.70 -2.13
CA TRP A 372 12.72 15.90 -3.28
C TRP A 372 12.26 15.21 -4.55
N PHE A 373 11.44 14.16 -4.43
CA PHE A 373 10.96 13.38 -5.57
C PHE A 373 9.43 13.20 -5.57
N PRO A 374 8.65 14.31 -5.47
CA PRO A 374 7.20 14.25 -5.58
C PRO A 374 6.76 13.83 -6.98
N VAL A 375 5.47 13.56 -7.15
CA VAL A 375 4.86 13.30 -8.47
C VAL A 375 5.06 14.53 -9.36
N GLY A 376 5.46 14.29 -10.62
CA GLY A 376 5.65 15.35 -11.60
C GLY A 376 7.01 16.05 -11.54
N VAL A 377 7.89 15.73 -10.56
CA VAL A 377 9.25 16.27 -10.60
C VAL A 377 10.02 15.73 -11.80
N ALA A 378 10.67 16.62 -12.55
CA ALA A 378 11.54 16.22 -13.66
C ALA A 378 12.80 15.53 -13.12
N LEU A 379 12.99 14.28 -13.52
CA LEU A 379 14.20 13.52 -13.18
C LEU A 379 15.30 13.83 -14.17
N GLU A 380 16.52 13.91 -13.68
CA GLU A 380 17.71 14.11 -14.50
C GLU A 380 18.55 12.84 -14.60
N GLN A 381 19.16 12.63 -15.76
CA GLN A 381 20.07 11.52 -16.01
C GLN A 381 21.43 11.82 -15.41
N VAL A 382 21.70 11.26 -14.25
CA VAL A 382 23.01 11.29 -13.59
C VAL A 382 23.52 9.87 -13.46
N GLN A 383 24.71 9.61 -13.97
CA GLN A 383 25.34 8.30 -13.90
C GLN A 383 26.42 8.27 -12.81
N SER A 384 26.58 7.10 -12.24
CA SER A 384 27.74 6.79 -11.40
C SER A 384 28.79 6.06 -12.22
N SER A 385 30.06 6.31 -11.95
CA SER A 385 31.17 5.54 -12.54
C SER A 385 31.26 4.11 -12.01
N ASP A 386 30.54 3.78 -10.95
CA ASP A 386 30.43 2.43 -10.37
C ASP A 386 28.96 2.00 -10.28
N ALA A 387 28.63 0.87 -10.90
CA ALA A 387 27.26 0.35 -10.97
C ALA A 387 26.66 -0.02 -9.59
N ARG A 388 27.50 -0.20 -8.58
CA ARG A 388 27.09 -0.46 -7.19
C ARG A 388 26.56 0.80 -6.51
N VAL A 389 26.83 1.98 -7.02
CA VAL A 389 26.25 3.24 -6.52
C VAL A 389 25.08 3.61 -7.41
N LYS A 390 23.86 3.41 -6.90
CA LYS A 390 22.63 3.84 -7.57
C LYS A 390 22.39 5.32 -7.29
N VAL A 391 21.89 6.03 -8.31
CA VAL A 391 21.67 7.49 -8.20
C VAL A 391 20.28 7.82 -8.71
N LEU A 392 19.53 8.64 -8.00
CA LEU A 392 18.35 9.34 -8.50
C LEU A 392 18.58 10.83 -8.35
N ALA A 393 18.34 11.59 -9.40
CA ALA A 393 18.62 13.03 -9.42
C ALA A 393 17.44 13.83 -9.99
N GLN A 394 17.32 15.05 -9.51
CA GLN A 394 16.53 16.14 -10.06
C GLN A 394 17.36 17.43 -10.00
N ALA A 395 16.87 18.54 -10.50
CA ALA A 395 17.67 19.76 -10.68
C ALA A 395 18.43 20.26 -9.42
N GLN A 396 17.85 20.08 -8.24
CA GLN A 396 18.39 20.63 -6.98
C GLN A 396 18.99 19.59 -6.04
N GLN A 397 18.65 18.33 -6.22
CA GLN A 397 18.96 17.27 -5.27
C GLN A 397 19.25 15.95 -5.98
N LEU A 398 20.17 15.19 -5.42
CA LEU A 398 20.35 13.79 -5.75
C LEU A 398 20.42 12.93 -4.49
N VAL A 399 20.07 11.67 -4.63
CA VAL A 399 20.27 10.62 -3.63
C VAL A 399 21.09 9.51 -4.24
N MET A 400 22.09 9.06 -3.49
CA MET A 400 23.00 7.97 -3.84
C MET A 400 22.82 6.83 -2.86
N VAL A 401 22.87 5.61 -3.34
CA VAL A 401 22.80 4.40 -2.50
C VAL A 401 23.92 3.45 -2.91
N ASN A 402 24.79 3.12 -1.95
CA ASN A 402 25.74 2.03 -2.11
C ASN A 402 25.00 0.68 -1.91
N THR A 403 25.02 -0.18 -2.92
CA THR A 403 24.36 -1.50 -2.87
C THR A 403 25.31 -2.62 -2.42
N ALA A 404 26.56 -2.29 -2.06
CA ALA A 404 27.54 -3.26 -1.60
C ALA A 404 27.75 -3.22 -0.07
N ASP A 405 28.25 -4.33 0.43
CA ASP A 405 28.62 -4.55 1.84
C ASP A 405 30.01 -3.99 2.21
N ARG A 406 30.56 -3.12 1.38
CA ARG A 406 31.87 -2.48 1.54
C ARG A 406 31.83 -1.05 1.04
N ASP A 407 32.87 -0.30 1.39
CA ASP A 407 33.07 1.04 0.86
C ASP A 407 33.18 0.99 -0.68
N VAL A 408 32.50 1.95 -1.33
CA VAL A 408 32.56 2.13 -2.78
C VAL A 408 32.88 3.60 -3.05
N THR A 409 33.94 3.82 -3.83
CA THR A 409 34.28 5.13 -4.36
C THR A 409 33.84 5.23 -5.81
N ALA A 410 33.07 6.27 -6.13
CA ALA A 410 32.56 6.51 -7.47
C ALA A 410 32.62 8.01 -7.81
N THR A 411 32.60 8.32 -9.09
CA THR A 411 32.33 9.67 -9.59
C THR A 411 30.87 9.79 -9.92
N VAL A 412 30.18 10.72 -9.26
CA VAL A 412 28.75 11.02 -9.44
C VAL A 412 28.60 12.51 -9.66
N ASP A 413 27.90 12.91 -10.73
CA ASP A 413 27.69 14.33 -11.08
C ASP A 413 29.03 15.13 -11.12
N GLY A 414 30.08 14.52 -11.68
CA GLY A 414 31.43 15.11 -11.80
C GLY A 414 32.23 15.16 -10.50
N ARG A 415 31.70 14.66 -9.37
CA ARG A 415 32.37 14.68 -8.06
C ARG A 415 32.72 13.29 -7.59
N GLN A 416 33.92 13.11 -7.07
CA GLN A 416 34.31 11.86 -6.41
C GLN A 416 33.63 11.77 -5.04
N VAL A 417 32.96 10.65 -4.77
CA VAL A 417 32.30 10.34 -3.51
C VAL A 417 32.67 8.94 -3.05
N THR A 418 32.87 8.77 -1.75
CA THR A 418 33.00 7.45 -1.13
C THR A 418 31.78 7.23 -0.24
N LEU A 419 31.11 6.10 -0.42
CA LEU A 419 29.97 5.66 0.38
C LEU A 419 30.36 4.42 1.18
N LYS A 420 29.98 4.40 2.44
CA LYS A 420 30.12 3.22 3.32
C LYS A 420 29.20 2.09 2.90
N PRO A 421 29.33 0.87 3.47
CA PRO A 421 28.41 -0.23 3.19
C PRO A 421 26.95 0.19 3.33
N TYR A 422 26.16 -0.02 2.29
CA TYR A 422 24.73 0.30 2.23
C TYR A 422 24.35 1.76 2.57
N GLU A 423 25.30 2.67 2.50
CA GLU A 423 25.04 4.08 2.80
C GLU A 423 24.09 4.72 1.79
N ILE A 424 23.14 5.49 2.34
CA ILE A 424 22.25 6.37 1.58
C ILE A 424 22.70 7.80 1.82
N LYS A 425 23.11 8.49 0.77
CA LYS A 425 23.63 9.84 0.86
C LYS A 425 22.82 10.81 0.02
N TRP A 426 22.28 11.81 0.67
CA TRP A 426 21.60 12.92 0.03
C TRP A 426 22.59 14.05 -0.23
N SER A 427 22.57 14.63 -1.43
CA SER A 427 23.46 15.72 -1.80
C SER A 427 22.74 16.77 -2.61
N GLY A 428 22.84 18.01 -2.18
CA GLY A 428 22.40 19.14 -2.98
C GLY A 428 23.22 19.27 -4.25
N ARG A 429 22.58 19.64 -5.36
CA ARG A 429 23.23 19.98 -6.61
C ARG A 429 23.32 21.49 -6.69
N GLY A 430 24.54 22.05 -6.70
CA GLY A 430 24.74 23.48 -6.87
C GLY A 430 24.27 23.90 -8.27
N GLN A 431 23.62 25.08 -8.33
CA GLN A 431 23.54 25.79 -9.60
C GLN A 431 24.98 26.16 -9.95
N GLY A 432 25.52 25.49 -10.98
CA GLY A 432 26.80 25.83 -11.56
C GLY A 432 26.75 27.17 -12.28
#